data_88192d86fb4e7dfce5978aba49a2ccd7
#
_entry.id   88192d86fb4e7dfce5978aba49a2ccd7
#
_cell.length_a   1.000
_cell.length_b   1.000
_cell.length_c   1.000
_cell.angle_alpha   90.00
_cell.angle_beta   90.00
_cell.angle_gamma   90.00
#
_symmetry.space_group_name_H-M   'P 1'
#
loop_
_entity.id
_entity.type
_entity.pdbx_description
1 polymer ?
#
loop_
_entity_poly.entity_id
_entity_poly.type
_entity_poly.pdbx_seq_one_letter_code
_entity_poly.pdbx_strand_id
1 'polypeptide(L)'
;MKYSRFFLHQYLKKSLVIFLIVAIVTCLYAPTNAYVLPGPYILKLMTQNLGKAKSLLVSQTLVIHDDTLQKSGVELSETLRYVFPEMFRSDTLSEQVNRIHVLSKGKAVTVIDGKVADESDNRYDRYKNILLFKPGKMLQDKLSLLGVDATVSSLGRFQGKPAYVLGAQYPDETTPQVWLDKDTFRPFRWIMTSKPEQSRENSLEVRYLEWQKFRNTWYPMRIEFFMAGILVREIHVQNVKINPSFSKKLFDIKHLKSLYPQGPPAEQEQENKKDLNEVQKTIEDFKKLYE
;
A
#
# COMPACT_ATOMS: atom_id res chain seq x y z
N MET A 1 67.55 40.12 -24.61
CA MET A 1 66.11 40.43 -24.30
C MET A 1 65.04 39.47 -24.94
N LYS A 2 65.38 38.58 -25.86
CA LYS A 2 64.37 37.67 -26.51
C LYS A 2 64.01 36.42 -25.70
N TYR A 3 64.87 35.90 -24.83
CA TYR A 3 64.64 34.69 -24.08
C TYR A 3 63.63 34.82 -22.93
N SER A 4 63.49 35.98 -22.32
CA SER A 4 62.59 36.23 -21.19
C SER A 4 61.09 36.16 -21.61
N ARG A 5 60.72 36.56 -22.80
CA ARG A 5 59.33 36.52 -23.30
C ARG A 5 58.87 35.11 -23.65
N PHE A 6 59.77 34.21 -24.03
CA PHE A 6 59.42 32.83 -24.37
C PHE A 6 59.06 32.01 -23.13
N PHE A 7 59.80 32.17 -22.05
CA PHE A 7 59.50 31.51 -20.76
C PHE A 7 58.21 32.03 -20.16
N LEU A 8 57.97 33.32 -20.21
CA LEU A 8 56.74 33.93 -19.69
C LEU A 8 55.49 33.39 -20.42
N HIS A 9 55.58 33.20 -21.72
CA HIS A 9 54.47 32.67 -22.53
C HIS A 9 54.18 31.19 -22.26
N GLN A 10 55.18 30.39 -21.98
CA GLN A 10 55.01 28.99 -21.56
C GLN A 10 54.41 28.86 -20.16
N TYR A 11 54.80 29.70 -19.20
CA TYR A 11 54.20 29.72 -17.85
C TYR A 11 52.73 30.16 -17.88
N LEU A 12 52.39 31.16 -18.69
CA LEU A 12 51.01 31.61 -18.87
C LEU A 12 50.11 30.50 -19.47
N LYS A 13 50.61 29.77 -20.49
CA LYS A 13 49.86 28.64 -21.04
C LYS A 13 49.64 27.52 -20.06
N LYS A 14 50.65 27.15 -19.26
CA LYS A 14 50.53 26.11 -18.20
C LYS A 14 49.55 26.56 -17.09
N SER A 15 49.62 27.81 -16.66
CA SER A 15 48.72 28.39 -15.68
C SER A 15 47.28 28.41 -16.17
N LEU A 16 47.04 28.74 -17.45
CA LEU A 16 45.71 28.74 -18.05
C LEU A 16 45.11 27.32 -18.11
N VAL A 17 45.94 26.32 -18.48
CA VAL A 17 45.51 24.93 -18.50
C VAL A 17 45.13 24.42 -17.11
N ILE A 18 45.96 24.74 -16.09
CA ILE A 18 45.67 24.36 -14.71
C ILE A 18 44.38 25.03 -14.22
N PHE A 19 44.18 26.30 -14.52
CA PHE A 19 42.96 27.04 -14.18
C PHE A 19 41.72 26.43 -14.84
N LEU A 20 41.83 26.02 -16.11
CA LEU A 20 40.75 25.37 -16.86
C LEU A 20 40.40 24.00 -16.27
N ILE A 21 41.40 23.21 -15.84
CA ILE A 21 41.21 21.92 -15.21
C ILE A 21 40.51 22.11 -13.87
N VAL A 22 40.95 23.08 -13.05
CA VAL A 22 40.31 23.38 -11.74
C VAL A 22 38.87 23.85 -11.94
N ALA A 23 38.58 24.68 -12.93
CA ALA A 23 37.24 25.15 -13.26
C ALA A 23 36.32 23.98 -13.69
N ILE A 24 36.83 23.04 -14.49
CA ILE A 24 36.08 21.84 -14.89
C ILE A 24 35.80 20.95 -13.69
N VAL A 25 36.77 20.71 -12.80
CA VAL A 25 36.63 19.92 -11.60
C VAL A 25 35.62 20.57 -10.65
N THR A 26 35.65 21.88 -10.44
CA THR A 26 34.66 22.57 -9.60
C THR A 26 33.23 22.52 -10.17
N CYS A 27 33.05 22.54 -11.48
CA CYS A 27 31.76 22.35 -12.14
C CYS A 27 31.21 20.94 -11.95
N LEU A 28 32.08 19.91 -11.86
CA LEU A 28 31.67 18.52 -11.64
C LEU A 28 31.22 18.25 -10.18
N TYR A 29 31.64 19.09 -9.23
CA TYR A 29 31.25 19.00 -7.82
C TYR A 29 30.06 19.89 -7.43
N ALA A 30 29.39 20.53 -8.40
CA ALA A 30 28.16 21.26 -8.09
C ALA A 30 27.13 20.30 -7.51
N PRO A 31 26.61 20.51 -6.28
CA PRO A 31 25.60 19.65 -5.71
C PRO A 31 24.36 19.74 -6.60
N THR A 32 24.07 18.68 -7.33
CA THR A 32 22.79 18.56 -8.02
C THR A 32 21.72 18.34 -6.96
N ASN A 33 21.08 19.41 -6.50
CA ASN A 33 19.88 19.28 -5.68
C ASN A 33 18.83 18.54 -6.53
N ALA A 34 18.71 17.24 -6.32
CA ALA A 34 17.66 16.47 -6.96
C ALA A 34 16.31 17.04 -6.51
N TYR A 35 15.58 17.69 -7.41
CA TYR A 35 14.26 18.24 -7.12
C TYR A 35 13.30 17.08 -6.82
N VAL A 36 12.78 17.03 -5.59
CA VAL A 36 11.77 16.09 -5.18
C VAL A 36 10.39 16.74 -5.39
N LEU A 37 9.51 16.04 -6.10
CA LEU A 37 8.15 16.52 -6.31
C LEU A 37 7.42 16.63 -4.96
N PRO A 38 6.58 17.67 -4.75
CA PRO A 38 5.76 17.77 -3.56
C PRO A 38 4.81 16.57 -3.43
N GLY A 39 4.65 16.03 -2.22
CA GLY A 39 3.85 14.83 -1.97
C GLY A 39 2.40 14.91 -2.46
N PRO A 40 1.64 16.00 -2.25
CA PRO A 40 0.30 16.14 -2.83
C PRO A 40 0.26 16.05 -4.36
N TYR A 41 1.33 16.54 -5.03
CA TYR A 41 1.44 16.43 -6.48
C TYR A 41 1.74 14.99 -6.93
N ILE A 42 2.60 14.27 -6.19
CA ILE A 42 2.87 12.84 -6.42
C ILE A 42 1.58 12.03 -6.28
N LEU A 43 0.76 12.26 -5.24
CA LEU A 43 -0.53 11.61 -5.06
C LEU A 43 -1.52 11.91 -6.20
N LYS A 44 -1.53 13.15 -6.69
CA LYS A 44 -2.33 13.53 -7.86
C LYS A 44 -1.91 12.71 -9.09
N LEU A 45 -0.61 12.62 -9.38
CA LEU A 45 -0.09 11.85 -10.51
C LEU A 45 -0.39 10.35 -10.34
N MET A 46 -0.21 9.81 -9.14
CA MET A 46 -0.55 8.43 -8.82
C MET A 46 -2.01 8.12 -9.16
N THR A 47 -2.95 8.89 -8.61
CA THR A 47 -4.39 8.64 -8.81
C THR A 47 -4.82 8.81 -10.27
N GLN A 48 -4.21 9.74 -11.01
CA GLN A 48 -4.44 9.90 -12.44
C GLN A 48 -3.93 8.70 -13.25
N ASN A 49 -2.73 8.19 -12.91
CA ASN A 49 -2.10 7.07 -13.60
C ASN A 49 -2.79 5.73 -13.31
N LEU A 50 -3.39 5.56 -12.13
CA LEU A 50 -4.18 4.36 -11.83
C LEU A 50 -5.44 4.22 -12.69
N GLY A 51 -5.89 5.30 -13.33
CA GLY A 51 -6.95 5.29 -14.34
C GLY A 51 -8.31 5.76 -13.84
N LYS A 52 -9.30 5.71 -14.75
CA LYS A 52 -10.60 6.39 -14.62
C LYS A 52 -11.79 5.44 -14.55
N ALA A 53 -11.61 4.20 -14.11
CA ALA A 53 -12.75 3.30 -13.89
C ALA A 53 -13.74 3.92 -12.89
N LYS A 54 -15.03 3.72 -13.11
CA LYS A 54 -16.12 4.09 -12.19
C LYS A 54 -16.39 2.99 -11.17
N SER A 55 -16.14 1.74 -11.56
CA SER A 55 -16.29 0.56 -10.71
C SER A 55 -15.37 -0.57 -11.18
N LEU A 56 -15.06 -1.50 -10.28
CA LEU A 56 -14.33 -2.74 -10.58
C LEU A 56 -15.02 -3.92 -9.91
N LEU A 57 -15.04 -5.05 -10.60
CA LEU A 57 -15.29 -6.37 -10.02
C LEU A 57 -14.01 -7.16 -10.14
N VAL A 58 -13.48 -7.61 -9.00
CA VAL A 58 -12.23 -8.37 -8.92
C VAL A 58 -12.52 -9.73 -8.30
N SER A 59 -12.03 -10.78 -8.92
CA SER A 59 -12.00 -12.12 -8.34
C SER A 59 -10.55 -12.46 -7.99
N GLN A 60 -10.32 -12.91 -6.78
CA GLN A 60 -8.98 -13.18 -6.24
C GLN A 60 -8.98 -14.33 -5.25
N THR A 61 -7.82 -14.91 -5.02
CA THR A 61 -7.54 -15.83 -3.92
C THR A 61 -6.75 -15.10 -2.86
N LEU A 62 -7.16 -15.23 -1.62
CA LEU A 62 -6.44 -14.79 -0.44
C LEU A 62 -5.75 -16.01 0.16
N VAL A 63 -4.42 -15.95 0.30
CA VAL A 63 -3.60 -16.98 0.94
C VAL A 63 -3.13 -16.45 2.29
N ILE A 64 -3.40 -17.17 3.36
CA ILE A 64 -2.99 -16.83 4.72
C ILE A 64 -1.88 -17.81 5.12
N HIS A 65 -0.70 -17.29 5.44
CA HIS A 65 0.44 -18.09 5.88
C HIS A 65 0.43 -18.19 7.40
N ASP A 66 0.62 -19.39 7.91
CA ASP A 66 0.85 -19.63 9.33
C ASP A 66 2.31 -20.06 9.53
N ASP A 67 3.06 -19.23 10.23
CA ASP A 67 4.50 -19.43 10.47
C ASP A 67 4.79 -20.68 11.33
N THR A 68 3.78 -21.15 12.09
CA THR A 68 3.92 -22.28 13.00
C THR A 68 3.82 -23.64 12.31
N LEU A 69 3.23 -23.69 11.10
CA LEU A 69 2.79 -24.95 10.53
C LEU A 69 3.67 -25.53 9.41
N GLN A 70 4.67 -24.83 8.88
CA GLN A 70 5.47 -25.29 7.70
C GLN A 70 4.63 -25.89 6.56
N LYS A 71 3.31 -25.61 6.52
CA LYS A 71 2.34 -26.12 5.56
C LYS A 71 1.86 -25.03 4.64
N SER A 72 1.33 -25.41 3.48
CA SER A 72 0.63 -24.53 2.56
C SER A 72 -0.46 -23.75 3.31
N GLY A 73 -0.46 -22.42 3.15
CA GLY A 73 -1.41 -21.52 3.80
C GLY A 73 -2.87 -21.86 3.47
N VAL A 74 -3.79 -21.30 4.25
CA VAL A 74 -5.23 -21.39 3.97
C VAL A 74 -5.57 -20.52 2.78
N GLU A 75 -6.21 -21.11 1.76
CA GLU A 75 -6.67 -20.40 0.57
C GLU A 75 -8.17 -20.10 0.66
N LEU A 76 -8.52 -18.83 0.45
CA LEU A 76 -9.90 -18.37 0.47
C LEU A 76 -10.24 -17.64 -0.84
N SER A 77 -11.35 -17.99 -1.45
CA SER A 77 -11.88 -17.26 -2.61
C SER A 77 -12.53 -15.96 -2.17
N GLU A 78 -12.16 -14.86 -2.82
CA GLU A 78 -12.67 -13.54 -2.48
C GLU A 78 -13.15 -12.80 -3.74
N THR A 79 -14.30 -12.13 -3.62
CA THR A 79 -14.85 -11.26 -4.66
C THR A 79 -14.94 -9.83 -4.16
N LEU A 80 -14.23 -8.90 -4.83
CA LEU A 80 -14.21 -7.49 -4.49
C LEU A 80 -15.07 -6.68 -5.46
N ARG A 81 -15.76 -5.70 -4.92
CA ARG A 81 -16.52 -4.70 -5.67
C ARG A 81 -16.10 -3.31 -5.23
N TYR A 82 -15.51 -2.55 -6.16
CA TYR A 82 -15.19 -1.14 -5.99
C TYR A 82 -16.22 -0.29 -6.70
N VAL A 83 -16.71 0.74 -6.05
CA VAL A 83 -17.43 1.84 -6.68
C VAL A 83 -16.74 3.13 -6.24
N PHE A 84 -15.98 3.69 -7.17
CA PHE A 84 -15.18 4.87 -6.88
C PHE A 84 -16.06 6.10 -6.60
N PRO A 85 -15.63 7.00 -5.70
CA PRO A 85 -14.30 7.03 -5.07
C PRO A 85 -14.22 6.34 -3.69
N GLU A 86 -15.30 5.87 -3.08
CA GLU A 86 -15.31 5.57 -1.63
C GLU A 86 -16.21 4.40 -1.20
N MET A 87 -16.71 3.59 -2.12
CA MET A 87 -17.47 2.40 -1.76
C MET A 87 -16.74 1.12 -2.17
N PHE A 88 -16.68 0.20 -1.23
CA PHE A 88 -16.00 -1.07 -1.38
C PHE A 88 -16.80 -2.17 -0.69
N ARG A 89 -16.78 -3.35 -1.28
CA ARG A 89 -17.29 -4.57 -0.67
C ARG A 89 -16.40 -5.74 -1.03
N SER A 90 -16.05 -6.54 -0.02
CA SER A 90 -15.40 -7.84 -0.13
C SER A 90 -16.34 -8.90 0.36
N ASP A 91 -16.51 -9.96 -0.41
CA ASP A 91 -17.20 -11.18 -0.02
C ASP A 91 -16.19 -12.33 -0.12
N THR A 92 -15.81 -12.91 1.02
CA THR A 92 -14.97 -14.10 1.14
C THR A 92 -15.88 -15.26 1.48
N LEU A 93 -15.88 -16.31 0.68
CA LEU A 93 -16.71 -17.49 0.86
C LEU A 93 -15.85 -18.74 0.80
N SER A 94 -15.93 -19.57 1.83
CA SER A 94 -15.37 -20.90 1.91
C SER A 94 -16.28 -21.81 2.75
N GLU A 95 -15.96 -23.10 2.82
CA GLU A 95 -16.66 -24.03 3.71
C GLU A 95 -16.46 -23.69 5.21
N GLN A 96 -15.34 -23.01 5.53
CA GLN A 96 -14.93 -22.72 6.90
C GLN A 96 -15.28 -21.31 7.36
N VAL A 97 -15.37 -20.34 6.44
CA VAL A 97 -15.64 -18.94 6.78
C VAL A 97 -16.43 -18.23 5.70
N ASN A 98 -17.44 -17.48 6.12
CA ASN A 98 -18.18 -16.55 5.29
C ASN A 98 -17.97 -15.14 5.85
N ARG A 99 -17.19 -14.32 5.13
CA ARG A 99 -16.90 -12.95 5.55
C ARG A 99 -17.42 -11.95 4.53
N ILE A 100 -18.13 -10.93 5.00
CA ILE A 100 -18.56 -9.77 4.21
C ILE A 100 -17.94 -8.54 4.87
N HIS A 101 -17.15 -7.77 4.12
CA HIS A 101 -16.65 -6.46 4.56
C HIS A 101 -17.15 -5.37 3.63
N VAL A 102 -17.78 -4.34 4.19
CA VAL A 102 -18.30 -3.20 3.43
C VAL A 102 -17.71 -1.92 3.98
N LEU A 103 -17.17 -1.08 3.09
CA LEU A 103 -16.83 0.31 3.35
C LEU A 103 -17.73 1.19 2.49
N SER A 104 -18.41 2.16 3.09
CA SER A 104 -19.30 3.08 2.39
C SER A 104 -19.33 4.42 3.11
N LYS A 105 -18.99 5.50 2.39
CA LYS A 105 -19.02 6.88 2.91
C LYS A 105 -18.30 7.03 4.26
N GLY A 106 -17.10 6.46 4.36
CA GLY A 106 -16.24 6.54 5.54
C GLY A 106 -16.65 5.62 6.71
N LYS A 107 -17.74 4.85 6.60
CA LYS A 107 -18.16 3.85 7.59
C LYS A 107 -17.81 2.45 7.09
N ALA A 108 -17.40 1.58 7.98
CA ALA A 108 -17.12 0.18 7.68
C ALA A 108 -18.00 -0.75 8.53
N VAL A 109 -18.22 -1.95 8.05
CA VAL A 109 -18.80 -3.05 8.80
C VAL A 109 -18.24 -4.36 8.27
N THR A 110 -17.92 -5.27 9.17
CA THR A 110 -17.52 -6.64 8.88
C THR A 110 -18.52 -7.60 9.49
N VAL A 111 -19.01 -8.54 8.69
CA VAL A 111 -19.88 -9.65 9.12
C VAL A 111 -19.09 -10.92 8.92
N ILE A 112 -19.03 -11.78 9.94
CA ILE A 112 -18.37 -13.09 9.90
C ILE A 112 -19.41 -14.14 10.31
N ASP A 113 -19.58 -15.16 9.49
CA ASP A 113 -20.51 -16.28 9.71
C ASP A 113 -21.91 -15.82 10.16
N GLY A 114 -22.41 -14.76 9.50
CA GLY A 114 -23.74 -14.22 9.76
C GLY A 114 -23.89 -13.37 11.01
N LYS A 115 -22.79 -12.91 11.63
CA LYS A 115 -22.79 -11.98 12.78
C LYS A 115 -21.96 -10.76 12.48
N VAL A 116 -22.39 -9.59 12.96
CA VAL A 116 -21.59 -8.37 12.89
C VAL A 116 -20.42 -8.50 13.87
N ALA A 117 -19.20 -8.58 13.34
CA ALA A 117 -17.96 -8.77 14.11
C ALA A 117 -17.25 -7.45 14.40
N ASP A 118 -17.17 -6.53 13.41
CA ASP A 118 -16.46 -5.25 13.56
C ASP A 118 -17.15 -4.14 12.76
N GLU A 119 -17.07 -2.92 13.26
CA GLU A 119 -17.55 -1.69 12.62
C GLU A 119 -16.42 -0.75 12.19
N SER A 120 -15.19 -1.24 12.17
CA SER A 120 -14.01 -0.49 11.77
C SER A 120 -13.34 -1.07 10.51
N ASP A 121 -12.36 -0.35 9.98
CA ASP A 121 -11.55 -0.78 8.83
C ASP A 121 -10.27 -1.42 9.37
N ASN A 122 -10.23 -2.74 9.39
CA ASN A 122 -9.09 -3.51 9.89
C ASN A 122 -7.81 -3.18 9.11
N ARG A 123 -6.66 -3.31 9.76
CA ARG A 123 -5.36 -2.99 9.16
C ARG A 123 -5.07 -3.77 7.86
N TYR A 124 -5.51 -5.02 7.77
CA TYR A 124 -5.33 -5.85 6.59
C TYR A 124 -6.27 -5.45 5.44
N ASP A 125 -7.39 -4.80 5.72
CA ASP A 125 -8.29 -4.28 4.69
C ASP A 125 -7.84 -2.92 4.14
N ARG A 126 -6.92 -2.23 4.82
CA ARG A 126 -6.47 -0.87 4.44
C ARG A 126 -5.75 -0.81 3.11
N TYR A 127 -5.17 -1.92 2.62
CA TYR A 127 -4.48 -1.97 1.33
C TYR A 127 -5.32 -1.40 0.18
N LYS A 128 -6.64 -1.61 0.23
CA LYS A 128 -7.58 -1.10 -0.77
C LYS A 128 -7.64 0.41 -0.85
N ASN A 129 -7.29 1.13 0.23
CA ASN A 129 -7.43 2.58 0.30
C ASN A 129 -6.60 3.30 -0.78
N ILE A 130 -5.39 2.81 -1.06
CA ILE A 130 -4.53 3.34 -2.12
C ILE A 130 -5.18 3.15 -3.51
N LEU A 131 -5.96 2.09 -3.69
CA LEU A 131 -6.62 1.77 -4.95
C LEU A 131 -7.99 2.45 -5.08
N LEU A 132 -8.68 2.67 -3.95
CA LEU A 132 -10.08 3.10 -3.87
C LEU A 132 -10.23 4.63 -3.91
N PHE A 133 -9.48 5.34 -3.06
CA PHE A 133 -9.70 6.78 -2.88
C PHE A 133 -9.15 7.60 -4.05
N LYS A 134 -10.04 8.22 -4.78
CA LYS A 134 -9.79 9.14 -5.91
C LYS A 134 -10.77 10.31 -5.78
N PRO A 135 -10.38 11.56 -5.93
CA PRO A 135 -9.11 12.13 -6.38
C PRO A 135 -8.00 12.16 -5.31
N GLY A 136 -6.79 12.65 -5.71
CA GLY A 136 -5.60 12.65 -4.84
C GLY A 136 -5.78 13.34 -3.49
N LYS A 137 -6.62 14.39 -3.39
CA LYS A 137 -6.93 15.05 -2.10
C LYS A 137 -7.65 14.11 -1.13
N MET A 138 -8.62 13.34 -1.61
CA MET A 138 -9.33 12.36 -0.78
C MET A 138 -8.39 11.26 -0.29
N LEU A 139 -7.47 10.79 -1.15
CA LEU A 139 -6.45 9.85 -0.76
C LEU A 139 -5.48 10.46 0.26
N GLN A 140 -5.05 11.71 0.07
CA GLN A 140 -4.19 12.42 1.01
C GLN A 140 -4.83 12.47 2.41
N ASP A 141 -6.10 12.86 2.49
CA ASP A 141 -6.83 12.93 3.76
C ASP A 141 -6.94 11.54 4.43
N LYS A 142 -7.20 10.50 3.64
CA LYS A 142 -7.24 9.13 4.15
C LYS A 142 -5.87 8.65 4.64
N LEU A 143 -4.80 8.94 3.91
CA LEU A 143 -3.42 8.59 4.31
C LEU A 143 -3.00 9.33 5.58
N SER A 144 -3.36 10.62 5.72
CA SER A 144 -3.09 11.39 6.96
C SER A 144 -3.77 10.77 8.18
N LEU A 145 -5.01 10.30 8.05
CA LEU A 145 -5.71 9.57 9.12
C LEU A 145 -5.02 8.24 9.49
N LEU A 146 -4.21 7.71 8.60
CA LEU A 146 -3.42 6.49 8.79
C LEU A 146 -1.95 6.76 9.14
N GLY A 147 -1.63 8.01 9.49
CA GLY A 147 -0.33 8.44 9.97
C GLY A 147 0.70 8.80 8.89
N VAL A 148 0.34 8.77 7.62
CA VAL A 148 1.26 9.16 6.53
C VAL A 148 1.19 10.68 6.34
N ASP A 149 2.26 11.39 6.68
CA ASP A 149 2.39 12.82 6.40
C ASP A 149 2.76 13.05 4.92
N ALA A 150 1.76 13.21 4.08
CA ALA A 150 1.96 13.43 2.65
C ALA A 150 2.61 14.81 2.31
N THR A 151 2.88 15.68 3.29
CA THR A 151 3.68 16.90 3.05
C THR A 151 5.17 16.60 2.99
N VAL A 152 5.60 15.50 3.61
CA VAL A 152 6.98 15.00 3.57
C VAL A 152 7.13 14.09 2.35
N SER A 153 8.10 14.39 1.50
CA SER A 153 8.47 13.55 0.35
C SER A 153 9.97 13.50 0.16
N SER A 154 10.49 12.35 -0.22
CA SER A 154 11.91 12.15 -0.51
C SER A 154 12.10 11.20 -1.70
N LEU A 155 13.34 11.09 -2.18
CA LEU A 155 13.74 10.06 -3.13
C LEU A 155 14.44 8.94 -2.39
N GLY A 156 14.04 7.73 -2.66
CA GLY A 156 14.63 6.53 -2.09
C GLY A 156 14.92 5.47 -3.14
N ARG A 157 15.43 4.32 -2.68
CA ARG A 157 15.68 3.16 -3.51
C ARG A 157 15.28 1.90 -2.76
N PHE A 158 14.46 1.06 -3.39
CA PHE A 158 14.03 -0.22 -2.84
C PHE A 158 14.31 -1.33 -3.85
N GLN A 159 15.05 -2.35 -3.44
CA GLN A 159 15.46 -3.46 -4.32
C GLN A 159 16.05 -2.97 -5.67
N GLY A 160 16.90 -1.94 -5.62
CA GLY A 160 17.53 -1.35 -6.80
C GLY A 160 16.66 -0.35 -7.59
N LYS A 161 15.36 -0.26 -7.35
CA LYS A 161 14.45 0.63 -8.06
C LYS A 161 14.34 2.01 -7.40
N PRO A 162 14.49 3.12 -8.15
CA PRO A 162 14.29 4.46 -7.63
C PRO A 162 12.80 4.72 -7.35
N ALA A 163 12.52 5.41 -6.27
CA ALA A 163 11.15 5.64 -5.79
C ALA A 163 10.97 7.04 -5.20
N TYR A 164 9.75 7.56 -5.27
CA TYR A 164 9.27 8.59 -4.37
C TYR A 164 8.79 7.94 -3.07
N VAL A 165 9.21 8.49 -1.94
CA VAL A 165 8.77 8.09 -0.60
C VAL A 165 7.91 9.21 -0.05
N LEU A 166 6.66 8.92 0.31
CA LEU A 166 5.73 9.85 0.94
C LEU A 166 5.57 9.50 2.41
N GLY A 167 5.70 10.44 3.30
CA GLY A 167 5.55 10.26 4.75
C GLY A 167 6.86 10.15 5.51
N ALA A 168 8.00 10.01 4.83
CA ALA A 168 9.31 9.90 5.47
C ALA A 168 10.43 10.53 4.64
N GLN A 169 11.52 10.85 5.31
CA GLN A 169 12.82 11.15 4.70
C GLN A 169 13.61 9.84 4.59
N TYR A 170 13.92 9.42 3.35
CA TYR A 170 14.77 8.25 3.15
C TYR A 170 16.16 8.45 3.81
N PRO A 171 16.72 7.48 4.54
CA PRO A 171 16.33 6.06 4.62
C PRO A 171 15.44 5.66 5.81
N ASP A 172 14.75 6.59 6.47
CA ASP A 172 13.88 6.27 7.60
C ASP A 172 12.69 5.39 7.15
N GLU A 173 12.55 4.21 7.78
CA GLU A 173 11.44 3.27 7.57
C GLU A 173 10.63 3.02 8.86
N THR A 174 10.78 3.87 9.87
CA THR A 174 10.09 3.72 11.16
C THR A 174 8.72 4.39 11.18
N THR A 175 8.48 5.32 10.26
CA THR A 175 7.23 6.07 10.15
C THR A 175 6.32 5.51 9.05
N PRO A 176 4.98 5.68 9.15
CA PRO A 176 4.05 5.31 8.09
C PRO A 176 4.38 6.01 6.78
N GLN A 177 4.52 5.26 5.69
CA GLN A 177 4.98 5.80 4.42
C GLN A 177 4.54 4.98 3.22
N VAL A 178 4.34 5.65 2.08
CA VAL A 178 3.99 5.04 0.79
C VAL A 178 5.11 5.25 -0.21
N TRP A 179 5.51 4.18 -0.89
CA TRP A 179 6.55 4.19 -1.91
C TRP A 179 5.94 4.03 -3.30
N LEU A 180 6.30 4.94 -4.20
CA LEU A 180 5.82 4.96 -5.57
C LEU A 180 7.00 4.85 -6.54
N ASP A 181 6.82 4.06 -7.56
CA ASP A 181 7.76 3.96 -8.66
C ASP A 181 7.95 5.36 -9.31
N LYS A 182 9.21 5.77 -9.47
CA LYS A 182 9.56 7.13 -9.89
C LYS A 182 9.05 7.48 -11.28
N ASP A 183 8.98 6.51 -12.19
CA ASP A 183 8.65 6.75 -13.58
C ASP A 183 7.15 6.60 -13.85
N THR A 184 6.51 5.65 -13.17
CA THR A 184 5.11 5.30 -13.40
C THR A 184 4.14 5.85 -12.35
N PHE A 185 4.64 6.36 -11.23
CA PHE A 185 3.86 6.79 -10.06
C PHE A 185 2.93 5.71 -9.49
N ARG A 186 3.15 4.44 -9.83
CA ARG A 186 2.38 3.35 -9.25
C ARG A 186 2.91 3.01 -7.87
N PRO A 187 2.03 2.87 -6.85
CA PRO A 187 2.46 2.44 -5.53
C PRO A 187 2.96 1.00 -5.61
N PHE A 188 4.05 0.68 -4.94
CA PHE A 188 4.55 -0.68 -4.87
C PHE A 188 4.84 -1.15 -3.45
N ARG A 189 4.88 -0.20 -2.47
CA ARG A 189 5.13 -0.53 -1.06
C ARG A 189 4.41 0.47 -0.16
N TRP A 190 3.80 -0.02 0.90
CA TRP A 190 3.20 0.80 1.95
C TRP A 190 3.56 0.23 3.31
N ILE A 191 4.22 1.03 4.15
CA ILE A 191 4.54 0.70 5.54
C ILE A 191 3.48 1.35 6.42
N MET A 192 2.78 0.55 7.23
CA MET A 192 1.78 0.97 8.20
C MET A 192 2.27 0.63 9.60
N THR A 193 2.39 1.61 10.47
CA THR A 193 2.74 1.42 11.89
C THR A 193 1.54 1.78 12.75
N SER A 194 1.33 1.06 13.84
CA SER A 194 0.18 1.30 14.73
C SER A 194 0.40 2.50 15.66
N LYS A 195 1.66 2.80 16.00
CA LYS A 195 2.09 3.97 16.81
C LYS A 195 3.55 4.29 16.50
N PRO A 196 3.97 5.57 16.57
CA PRO A 196 5.37 5.99 16.34
C PRO A 196 6.40 5.34 17.28
N GLU A 197 5.96 4.89 18.45
CA GLU A 197 6.82 4.30 19.50
C GLU A 197 6.89 2.76 19.42
N GLN A 198 6.14 2.12 18.53
CA GLN A 198 6.18 0.67 18.37
C GLN A 198 7.24 0.28 17.35
N SER A 199 8.13 -0.61 17.79
CA SER A 199 9.21 -1.19 17.00
C SER A 199 8.74 -1.74 15.64
N ARG A 200 9.67 -1.91 14.69
CA ARG A 200 9.43 -2.58 13.38
C ARG A 200 8.66 -3.91 13.50
N GLU A 201 8.71 -4.56 14.66
CA GLU A 201 8.02 -5.83 14.95
C GLU A 201 6.50 -5.76 14.80
N ASN A 202 5.89 -4.56 14.94
CA ASN A 202 4.44 -4.37 14.81
C ASN A 202 4.03 -3.62 13.54
N SER A 203 4.96 -3.41 12.61
CA SER A 203 4.66 -2.76 11.33
C SER A 203 4.10 -3.77 10.33
N LEU A 204 3.04 -3.37 9.63
CA LEU A 204 2.52 -4.10 8.48
C LEU A 204 3.05 -3.44 7.21
N GLU A 205 3.79 -4.19 6.40
CA GLU A 205 4.23 -3.76 5.08
C GLU A 205 3.36 -4.42 4.02
N VAL A 206 2.81 -3.63 3.11
CA VAL A 206 2.03 -4.12 1.95
C VAL A 206 2.81 -3.82 0.69
N ARG A 207 2.97 -4.81 -0.17
CA ARG A 207 3.60 -4.68 -1.50
C ARG A 207 2.58 -4.92 -2.59
N TYR A 208 2.57 -4.04 -3.60
CA TYR A 208 1.70 -4.13 -4.78
C TYR A 208 2.56 -4.50 -5.99
N LEU A 209 2.31 -5.67 -6.55
CA LEU A 209 3.17 -6.30 -7.54
C LEU A 209 2.39 -6.61 -8.83
N GLU A 210 3.12 -6.89 -9.90
CA GLU A 210 2.56 -7.42 -11.15
C GLU A 210 1.43 -6.54 -11.72
N TRP A 211 1.67 -5.22 -11.78
CA TRP A 211 0.69 -4.27 -12.28
C TRP A 211 0.30 -4.56 -13.72
N GLN A 212 -0.99 -4.79 -13.97
CA GLN A 212 -1.55 -4.98 -15.31
C GLN A 212 -2.54 -3.88 -15.66
N LYS A 213 -2.65 -3.61 -16.96
CA LYS A 213 -3.55 -2.60 -17.51
C LYS A 213 -4.79 -3.26 -18.10
N PHE A 214 -5.94 -2.90 -17.53
CA PHE A 214 -7.26 -3.30 -18.01
C PHE A 214 -7.94 -2.09 -18.64
N ARG A 215 -7.97 -2.00 -19.98
CA ARG A 215 -8.39 -0.80 -20.72
C ARG A 215 -7.54 0.41 -20.31
N ASN A 216 -8.13 1.37 -19.58
CA ASN A 216 -7.47 2.59 -19.11
C ASN A 216 -7.27 2.62 -17.57
N THR A 217 -7.29 1.47 -16.93
CA THR A 217 -7.14 1.32 -15.47
C THR A 217 -6.08 0.29 -15.16
N TRP A 218 -5.18 0.62 -14.23
CA TRP A 218 -4.18 -0.29 -13.71
C TRP A 218 -4.67 -0.94 -12.42
N TYR A 219 -4.33 -2.22 -12.25
CA TYR A 219 -4.61 -2.98 -11.03
C TYR A 219 -3.44 -3.93 -10.72
N PRO A 220 -3.03 -4.11 -9.44
CA PRO A 220 -1.98 -5.07 -9.09
C PRO A 220 -2.55 -6.48 -9.14
N MET A 221 -1.81 -7.40 -9.75
CA MET A 221 -2.25 -8.81 -9.84
C MET A 221 -1.80 -9.62 -8.65
N ARG A 222 -0.81 -9.12 -7.87
CA ARG A 222 -0.37 -9.72 -6.62
C ARG A 222 -0.17 -8.65 -5.55
N ILE A 223 -0.63 -8.94 -4.33
CA ILE A 223 -0.44 -8.08 -3.16
C ILE A 223 0.09 -8.96 -2.03
N GLU A 224 1.19 -8.56 -1.42
CA GLU A 224 1.86 -9.28 -0.35
C GLU A 224 1.83 -8.45 0.94
N PHE A 225 1.67 -9.13 2.08
CA PHE A 225 1.63 -8.53 3.40
C PHE A 225 2.72 -9.14 4.27
N PHE A 226 3.57 -8.28 4.83
CA PHE A 226 4.67 -8.69 5.69
C PHE A 226 4.48 -8.09 7.08
N MET A 227 4.67 -8.92 8.11
CA MET A 227 4.84 -8.50 9.49
C MET A 227 6.24 -8.85 9.95
N ALA A 228 6.97 -7.87 10.50
CA ALA A 228 8.37 -8.06 10.92
C ALA A 228 9.27 -8.69 9.83
N GLY A 229 8.95 -8.45 8.54
CA GLY A 229 9.68 -9.03 7.42
C GLY A 229 9.23 -10.44 7.01
N ILE A 230 8.30 -11.06 7.73
CA ILE A 230 7.73 -12.38 7.44
C ILE A 230 6.48 -12.19 6.58
N LEU A 231 6.35 -12.97 5.50
CA LEU A 231 5.17 -13.00 4.65
C LEU A 231 4.03 -13.69 5.39
N VAL A 232 2.99 -12.93 5.74
CA VAL A 232 1.82 -13.45 6.50
C VAL A 232 0.58 -13.63 5.64
N ARG A 233 0.52 -12.94 4.49
CA ARG A 233 -0.65 -13.01 3.60
C ARG A 233 -0.26 -12.65 2.18
N GLU A 234 -0.93 -13.28 1.21
CA GLU A 234 -0.87 -12.93 -0.20
C GLU A 234 -2.27 -12.82 -0.80
N ILE A 235 -2.40 -11.99 -1.79
CA ILE A 235 -3.57 -11.90 -2.66
C ILE A 235 -3.11 -12.16 -4.09
N HIS A 236 -3.74 -13.14 -4.74
CA HIS A 236 -3.55 -13.48 -6.15
C HIS A 236 -4.82 -13.15 -6.93
N VAL A 237 -4.75 -12.14 -7.79
CA VAL A 237 -5.88 -11.69 -8.60
C VAL A 237 -6.02 -12.56 -9.84
N GLN A 238 -7.21 -13.14 -10.04
CA GLN A 238 -7.50 -13.96 -11.23
C GLN A 238 -8.17 -13.16 -12.35
N ASN A 239 -9.07 -12.20 -11.98
CA ASN A 239 -9.84 -11.47 -12.99
C ASN A 239 -10.22 -10.07 -12.51
N VAL A 240 -10.21 -9.11 -13.44
CA VAL A 240 -10.64 -7.73 -13.22
C VAL A 240 -11.62 -7.31 -14.33
N LYS A 241 -12.87 -7.02 -13.96
CA LYS A 241 -13.87 -6.44 -14.86
C LYS A 241 -14.03 -4.95 -14.60
N ILE A 242 -13.97 -4.14 -15.68
CA ILE A 242 -14.03 -2.69 -15.63
C ILE A 242 -15.45 -2.20 -15.84
N ASN A 243 -15.92 -1.29 -14.98
CA ASN A 243 -17.20 -0.61 -15.03
C ASN A 243 -18.43 -1.54 -15.02
N PRO A 244 -18.48 -2.60 -14.21
CA PRO A 244 -19.72 -3.31 -13.99
C PRO A 244 -20.72 -2.44 -13.20
N SER A 245 -22.00 -2.71 -13.38
CA SER A 245 -23.06 -2.10 -12.57
C SER A 245 -23.31 -2.91 -11.31
N PHE A 246 -23.52 -2.25 -10.18
CA PHE A 246 -23.84 -2.88 -8.92
C PHE A 246 -25.10 -2.29 -8.29
N SER A 247 -25.88 -3.10 -7.59
CA SER A 247 -26.98 -2.61 -6.76
C SER A 247 -26.43 -1.79 -5.59
N LYS A 248 -27.03 -0.63 -5.32
CA LYS A 248 -26.66 0.23 -4.17
C LYS A 248 -26.85 -0.50 -2.82
N LYS A 249 -27.78 -1.45 -2.74
CA LYS A 249 -28.03 -2.25 -1.53
C LYS A 249 -26.80 -3.05 -1.08
N LEU A 250 -25.91 -3.41 -2.00
CA LEU A 250 -24.67 -4.14 -1.66
C LEU A 250 -23.72 -3.33 -0.75
N PHE A 251 -23.85 -2.00 -0.76
CA PHE A 251 -23.02 -1.07 -0.01
C PHE A 251 -23.81 -0.35 1.11
N ASP A 252 -25.04 -0.77 1.36
CA ASP A 252 -25.87 -0.21 2.43
C ASP A 252 -25.59 -0.92 3.77
N ILE A 253 -24.76 -0.24 4.58
CA ILE A 253 -24.36 -0.75 5.90
C ILE A 253 -25.56 -0.91 6.84
N LYS A 254 -26.54 0.00 6.79
CA LYS A 254 -27.74 -0.11 7.67
C LYS A 254 -28.54 -1.35 7.30
N HIS A 255 -28.75 -1.56 6.00
CA HIS A 255 -29.44 -2.74 5.51
C HIS A 255 -28.66 -4.00 5.86
N LEU A 256 -27.33 -4.03 5.70
CA LEU A 256 -26.52 -5.20 6.05
C LEU A 256 -26.64 -5.53 7.55
N LYS A 257 -26.53 -4.53 8.43
CA LYS A 257 -26.71 -4.71 9.89
C LYS A 257 -28.11 -5.17 10.28
N SER A 258 -29.14 -4.83 9.52
CA SER A 258 -30.51 -5.32 9.77
C SER A 258 -30.69 -6.79 9.41
N LEU A 259 -29.82 -7.34 8.57
CA LEU A 259 -29.85 -8.76 8.18
C LEU A 259 -29.10 -9.67 9.17
N TYR A 260 -28.15 -9.11 9.92
CA TYR A 260 -27.25 -9.87 10.78
C TYR A 260 -27.24 -9.34 12.21
N PRO A 261 -27.41 -10.21 13.23
CA PRO A 261 -27.33 -9.80 14.63
C PRO A 261 -25.88 -9.39 15.00
N GLN A 262 -25.76 -8.65 16.10
CA GLN A 262 -24.47 -8.39 16.73
C GLN A 262 -23.90 -9.71 17.28
N GLY A 263 -22.62 -9.95 17.07
CA GLY A 263 -21.90 -11.04 17.72
C GLY A 263 -21.80 -10.81 19.24
N PRO A 264 -21.58 -11.87 20.04
CA PRO A 264 -21.26 -11.69 21.44
C PRO A 264 -19.94 -10.93 21.61
N PRO A 265 -19.74 -10.19 22.73
CA PRO A 265 -18.45 -9.57 23.02
C PRO A 265 -17.31 -10.60 23.00
N ALA A 266 -16.14 -10.24 22.52
CA ALA A 266 -14.99 -11.12 22.32
C ALA A 266 -14.53 -11.91 23.56
N GLU A 267 -14.89 -11.47 24.76
CA GLU A 267 -14.52 -12.12 26.02
C GLU A 267 -15.22 -13.49 26.26
N GLN A 268 -16.40 -13.75 25.66
CA GLN A 268 -17.13 -14.99 25.83
C GLN A 268 -16.72 -16.14 24.90
N GLU A 269 -15.96 -15.86 23.85
CA GLU A 269 -15.50 -16.89 22.90
C GLU A 269 -14.26 -17.67 23.35
N GLN A 270 -13.52 -17.20 24.35
CA GLN A 270 -12.26 -17.84 24.77
C GLN A 270 -12.46 -19.17 25.51
N GLU A 271 -13.65 -19.47 26.02
CA GLU A 271 -13.91 -20.66 26.85
C GLU A 271 -14.16 -21.97 26.06
N ASN A 272 -14.49 -21.87 24.75
CA ASN A 272 -14.86 -23.04 23.91
C ASN A 272 -13.73 -23.60 23.03
N LYS A 273 -12.45 -23.19 23.23
CA LYS A 273 -11.36 -23.36 22.25
C LYS A 273 -10.39 -24.53 22.47
N LYS A 274 -10.71 -25.55 23.27
CA LYS A 274 -9.71 -26.58 23.62
C LYS A 274 -9.42 -27.65 22.57
N ASP A 275 -10.24 -27.81 21.52
CA ASP A 275 -10.13 -28.95 20.58
C ASP A 275 -10.17 -28.61 19.08
N LEU A 276 -9.74 -27.41 18.68
CA LEU A 276 -9.71 -27.05 17.26
C LEU A 276 -8.47 -27.67 16.56
N ASN A 277 -8.67 -28.29 15.39
CA ASN A 277 -7.55 -28.74 14.56
C ASN A 277 -6.80 -27.53 13.98
N GLU A 278 -5.58 -27.75 13.44
CA GLU A 278 -4.69 -26.68 12.95
C GLU A 278 -5.34 -25.74 11.92
N VAL A 279 -6.15 -26.30 11.01
CA VAL A 279 -6.86 -25.50 9.97
C VAL A 279 -7.95 -24.64 10.60
N GLN A 280 -8.71 -25.19 11.55
CA GLN A 280 -9.72 -24.45 12.30
C GLN A 280 -9.09 -23.33 13.12
N LYS A 281 -7.93 -23.58 13.74
CA LYS A 281 -7.18 -22.56 14.47
C LYS A 281 -6.73 -21.41 13.57
N THR A 282 -6.16 -21.70 12.40
CA THR A 282 -5.78 -20.66 11.42
C THR A 282 -6.97 -19.85 10.97
N ILE A 283 -8.13 -20.47 10.76
CA ILE A 283 -9.37 -19.78 10.38
C ILE A 283 -9.91 -18.93 11.54
N GLU A 284 -9.86 -19.44 12.77
CA GLU A 284 -10.22 -18.66 13.96
C GLU A 284 -9.28 -17.45 14.14
N ASP A 285 -7.99 -17.62 13.95
CA ASP A 285 -7.02 -16.52 13.99
C ASP A 285 -7.26 -15.52 12.85
N PHE A 286 -7.64 -16.01 11.66
CA PHE A 286 -8.11 -15.13 10.58
C PHE A 286 -9.35 -14.34 10.99
N LYS A 287 -10.35 -14.97 11.60
CA LYS A 287 -11.56 -14.28 12.09
C LYS A 287 -11.21 -13.22 13.12
N LYS A 288 -10.35 -13.53 14.11
CA LYS A 288 -9.87 -12.58 15.14
C LYS A 288 -9.16 -11.35 14.59
N LEU A 289 -8.51 -11.45 13.42
CA LEU A 289 -7.89 -10.29 12.77
C LEU A 289 -8.89 -9.22 12.35
N TYR A 290 -10.18 -9.56 12.34
CA TYR A 290 -11.28 -8.68 11.91
C TYR A 290 -12.27 -8.35 13.03
N GLU A 291 -12.09 -8.92 14.24
CA GLU A 291 -12.73 -8.53 15.49
C GLU A 291 -11.91 -7.44 16.20
#